data_e1153965c710ea2f20f07e81b925d704
#
_entry.id   e1153965c710ea2f20f07e81b925d704
#
_cell.length_a   1.000
_cell.length_b   1.000
_cell.length_c   1.000
_cell.angle_alpha   90.00
_cell.angle_beta   90.00
_cell.angle_gamma   90.00
#
_symmetry.space_group_name_H-M   'P 1'
#
loop_
_entity.id
_entity.type
_entity.pdbx_description
1 polymer ?
#
loop_
_entity_poly.entity_id
_entity_poly.type
_entity_poly.pdbx_seq_one_letter_code
_entity_poly.pdbx_strand_id
1 'polypeptide(L)'
;GMAVEHLPGRIIAPGFVDMHVHFPQTNVIGSPASGLLPWLENYTFPEEKRFAAPEDSAQAATFFVAELLRNGVTTALTFATSHPQSVNALFTEAQAQRLRLITGLCLMDRHAPGDLLNQGQGKRSGTEQSLLETEALIQRWHGVDRLGYAITPRFAPTSTEAQLRGAGDLAAKYPDVWIQSHVAENKDEIAWAEELFPFSRSYLATYDHFGLMRDRAIYAHCIHFDDNDRALMRSTGAAAAVSPTSNLFLGSGFFDYAGADRVGFQYGLASDVGGGTSFSPFHTMLAAYYVGREGQTKQGLSLSPQH
;
A
#
# COMPACT_ATOMS: atom_id res chain seq x y z
N GLY A 1 15.92 -21.22 39.05
CA GLY A 1 14.57 -20.93 38.57
C GLY A 1 14.64 -19.77 37.58
N MET A 2 13.78 -19.75 36.58
CA MET A 2 13.67 -18.59 35.66
C MET A 2 13.08 -17.41 36.44
N ALA A 3 13.60 -16.21 36.18
CA ALA A 3 12.98 -14.98 36.66
C ALA A 3 11.63 -14.80 35.96
N VAL A 4 10.60 -14.54 36.74
CA VAL A 4 9.23 -14.29 36.27
C VAL A 4 8.91 -12.82 36.53
N GLU A 5 8.60 -12.08 35.48
CA GLU A 5 8.08 -10.72 35.55
C GLU A 5 6.55 -10.77 35.56
N HIS A 6 5.91 -10.17 36.58
CA HIS A 6 4.46 -10.07 36.68
C HIS A 6 4.02 -8.66 36.26
N LEU A 7 3.19 -8.56 35.25
CA LEU A 7 2.68 -7.30 34.67
C LEU A 7 1.16 -7.17 34.92
N PRO A 8 0.72 -6.82 36.13
CA PRO A 8 -0.70 -6.79 36.48
C PRO A 8 -1.44 -5.73 35.65
N GLY A 9 -2.64 -6.10 35.19
CA GLY A 9 -3.50 -5.23 34.40
C GLY A 9 -3.01 -4.99 32.94
N ARG A 10 -2.03 -5.78 32.46
CA ARG A 10 -1.51 -5.70 31.08
C ARG A 10 -1.76 -7.00 30.34
N ILE A 11 -1.93 -6.87 29.03
CA ILE A 11 -2.00 -8.00 28.10
C ILE A 11 -0.75 -7.93 27.21
N ILE A 12 -0.04 -9.04 27.07
CA ILE A 12 1.04 -9.18 26.11
C ILE A 12 0.45 -9.81 24.86
N ALA A 13 0.57 -9.12 23.74
CA ALA A 13 0.08 -9.57 22.44
C ALA A 13 1.20 -9.44 21.39
N PRO A 14 1.13 -10.19 20.28
CA PRO A 14 1.97 -9.91 19.11
C PRO A 14 1.79 -8.47 18.63
N GLY A 15 2.84 -7.89 18.05
CA GLY A 15 2.72 -6.58 17.42
C GLY A 15 1.81 -6.64 16.20
N PHE A 16 1.12 -5.53 15.94
CA PHE A 16 0.22 -5.42 14.79
C PHE A 16 1.01 -5.36 13.48
N VAL A 17 0.33 -5.80 12.41
CA VAL A 17 0.79 -5.70 11.03
C VAL A 17 -0.12 -4.72 10.30
N ASP A 18 0.45 -3.66 9.73
CA ASP A 18 -0.26 -2.74 8.85
C ASP A 18 0.10 -3.09 7.40
N MET A 19 -0.88 -3.58 6.64
CA MET A 19 -0.65 -4.10 5.31
C MET A 19 -0.61 -3.03 4.21
N HIS A 20 -0.95 -1.78 4.55
CA HIS A 20 -0.90 -0.65 3.62
C HIS A 20 -0.98 0.67 4.38
N VAL A 21 0.04 1.48 4.25
CA VAL A 21 0.13 2.79 4.91
C VAL A 21 1.04 3.72 4.10
N HIS A 22 0.73 5.01 4.09
CA HIS A 22 1.51 6.02 3.36
C HIS A 22 2.33 6.90 4.31
N PHE A 23 3.63 6.70 4.32
CA PHE A 23 4.55 7.50 5.11
C PHE A 23 4.48 9.02 4.82
N PRO A 24 4.36 9.47 3.54
CA PRO A 24 4.36 10.90 3.26
C PRO A 24 3.02 11.61 3.52
N GLN A 25 1.96 10.87 3.91
CA GLN A 25 0.61 11.44 3.99
C GLN A 25 0.15 11.73 5.42
N THR A 26 1.04 11.67 6.39
CA THR A 26 0.72 11.89 7.81
C THR A 26 0.06 13.26 8.07
N ASN A 27 0.51 14.29 7.37
CA ASN A 27 0.01 15.66 7.56
C ASN A 27 -1.35 15.92 6.89
N VAL A 28 -1.85 15.00 6.07
CA VAL A 28 -3.14 15.17 5.37
C VAL A 28 -4.26 14.29 5.92
N ILE A 29 -4.02 13.63 7.06
CA ILE A 29 -5.06 12.87 7.79
C ILE A 29 -6.25 13.78 8.07
N GLY A 30 -7.47 13.31 7.71
CA GLY A 30 -8.70 14.06 7.97
C GLY A 30 -8.97 15.21 7.02
N SER A 31 -8.17 15.41 5.98
CA SER A 31 -8.41 16.43 4.96
C SER A 31 -9.60 16.05 4.07
N PRO A 32 -10.72 16.80 4.09
CA PRO A 32 -11.96 16.37 3.44
C PRO A 32 -11.93 16.59 1.92
N ALA A 33 -12.48 15.64 1.17
CA ALA A 33 -12.69 15.76 -0.27
C ALA A 33 -13.97 15.05 -0.70
N SER A 34 -14.43 15.30 -1.92
CA SER A 34 -15.63 14.67 -2.49
C SER A 34 -15.37 13.23 -2.99
N GLY A 35 -14.15 12.76 -2.92
CA GLY A 35 -13.73 11.43 -3.35
C GLY A 35 -12.22 11.34 -3.55
N LEU A 36 -11.74 10.17 -4.01
CA LEU A 36 -10.31 9.86 -4.13
C LEU A 36 -9.55 10.85 -5.02
N LEU A 37 -9.96 11.03 -6.28
CA LEU A 37 -9.16 11.83 -7.23
C LEU A 37 -9.02 13.30 -6.79
N PRO A 38 -10.07 14.01 -6.36
CA PRO A 38 -9.93 15.34 -5.77
C PRO A 38 -9.08 15.37 -4.50
N TRP A 39 -9.11 14.31 -3.69
CA TRP A 39 -8.27 14.21 -2.49
C TRP A 39 -6.78 14.11 -2.84
N LEU A 40 -6.44 13.31 -3.85
CA LEU A 40 -5.07 13.20 -4.35
C LEU A 40 -4.55 14.55 -4.85
N GLU A 41 -5.34 15.27 -5.65
CA GLU A 41 -4.93 16.54 -6.26
C GLU A 41 -4.78 17.68 -5.22
N ASN A 42 -5.70 17.76 -4.27
CA ASN A 42 -5.76 18.91 -3.36
C ASN A 42 -4.85 18.77 -2.14
N TYR A 43 -4.58 17.53 -1.68
CA TYR A 43 -3.86 17.30 -0.43
C TYR A 43 -2.64 16.41 -0.60
N THR A 44 -2.81 15.25 -1.20
CA THR A 44 -1.77 14.22 -1.24
C THR A 44 -0.58 14.63 -2.09
N PHE A 45 -0.81 14.98 -3.34
CA PHE A 45 0.27 15.36 -4.24
C PHE A 45 1.02 16.62 -3.78
N PRO A 46 0.38 17.69 -3.30
CA PRO A 46 1.07 18.81 -2.69
C PRO A 46 1.98 18.43 -1.51
N GLU A 47 1.53 17.54 -0.63
CA GLU A 47 2.33 17.09 0.52
C GLU A 47 3.50 16.20 0.07
N GLU A 48 3.26 15.25 -0.83
CA GLU A 48 4.29 14.32 -1.30
C GLU A 48 5.45 15.00 -2.05
N LYS A 49 5.23 16.14 -2.69
CA LYS A 49 6.30 16.93 -3.35
C LYS A 49 7.38 17.41 -2.38
N ARG A 50 7.07 17.63 -1.13
CA ARG A 50 8.02 18.07 -0.10
C ARG A 50 9.14 17.06 0.11
N PHE A 51 8.87 15.79 -0.15
CA PHE A 51 9.82 14.68 0.02
C PHE A 51 10.95 14.65 -1.02
N ALA A 52 10.96 15.57 -1.96
CA ALA A 52 12.14 15.91 -2.77
C ALA A 52 13.27 16.47 -1.90
N ALA A 53 12.96 17.10 -0.75
CA ALA A 53 13.93 17.56 0.21
C ALA A 53 14.34 16.42 1.15
N PRO A 54 15.64 16.10 1.27
CA PRO A 54 16.10 15.04 2.17
C PRO A 54 15.76 15.28 3.64
N GLU A 55 15.78 16.54 4.08
CA GLU A 55 15.47 16.96 5.45
C GLU A 55 14.00 16.68 5.80
N ASP A 56 13.06 17.03 4.92
CA ASP A 56 11.64 16.74 5.09
C ASP A 56 11.39 15.22 5.14
N SER A 57 12.05 14.47 4.26
CA SER A 57 12.00 13.02 4.25
C SER A 57 12.49 12.40 5.56
N ALA A 58 13.61 12.89 6.09
CA ALA A 58 14.18 12.37 7.34
C ALA A 58 13.30 12.71 8.56
N GLN A 59 12.82 13.93 8.64
CA GLN A 59 11.94 14.36 9.73
C GLN A 59 10.61 13.59 9.74
N ALA A 60 10.00 13.44 8.57
CA ALA A 60 8.76 12.68 8.43
C ALA A 60 8.98 11.18 8.75
N ALA A 61 10.11 10.58 8.35
CA ALA A 61 10.42 9.18 8.65
C ALA A 61 10.52 8.95 10.15
N THR A 62 11.21 9.83 10.88
CA THR A 62 11.34 9.74 12.34
C THR A 62 9.97 9.81 13.02
N PHE A 63 9.13 10.75 12.63
CA PHE A 63 7.77 10.86 13.19
C PHE A 63 6.92 9.63 12.86
N PHE A 64 6.89 9.22 11.60
CA PHE A 64 6.07 8.12 11.10
C PHE A 64 6.41 6.79 11.78
N VAL A 65 7.69 6.43 11.86
CA VAL A 65 8.15 5.19 12.51
C VAL A 65 7.82 5.21 14.00
N ALA A 66 8.00 6.36 14.68
CA ALA A 66 7.62 6.51 16.07
C ALA A 66 6.10 6.34 16.29
N GLU A 67 5.26 6.87 15.39
CA GLU A 67 3.80 6.69 15.48
C GLU A 67 3.37 5.24 15.23
N LEU A 68 3.95 4.54 14.27
CA LEU A 68 3.69 3.11 14.08
C LEU A 68 3.97 2.33 15.36
N LEU A 69 5.15 2.49 15.94
CA LEU A 69 5.56 1.80 17.16
C LEU A 69 4.69 2.20 18.37
N ARG A 70 4.34 3.48 18.51
CA ARG A 70 3.45 3.98 19.58
C ARG A 70 2.08 3.32 19.54
N ASN A 71 1.58 3.01 18.35
CA ASN A 71 0.32 2.33 18.14
C ASN A 71 0.45 0.79 18.11
N GLY A 72 1.63 0.24 18.44
CA GLY A 72 1.88 -1.19 18.52
C GLY A 72 2.07 -1.88 17.17
N VAL A 73 2.22 -1.14 16.07
CA VAL A 73 2.55 -1.70 14.76
C VAL A 73 4.03 -2.04 14.72
N THR A 74 4.34 -3.31 14.51
CA THR A 74 5.71 -3.83 14.45
C THR A 74 6.13 -4.34 13.08
N THR A 75 5.17 -4.39 12.16
CA THR A 75 5.39 -4.70 10.74
C THR A 75 4.51 -3.79 9.89
N ALA A 76 5.09 -3.12 8.89
CA ALA A 76 4.32 -2.27 7.98
C ALA A 76 4.76 -2.46 6.53
N LEU A 77 3.78 -2.55 5.62
CA LEU A 77 3.97 -2.40 4.18
C LEU A 77 3.61 -0.97 3.80
N THR A 78 4.61 -0.21 3.38
CA THR A 78 4.54 1.25 3.36
C THR A 78 4.78 1.80 1.95
N PHE A 79 3.94 2.74 1.54
CA PHE A 79 4.21 3.58 0.37
C PHE A 79 5.12 4.74 0.76
N ALA A 80 6.25 4.88 0.05
CA ALA A 80 7.06 6.08 0.03
C ALA A 80 6.65 6.98 -1.15
N THR A 81 7.48 7.94 -1.52
CA THR A 81 7.25 8.78 -2.70
C THR A 81 8.04 8.29 -3.92
N SER A 82 7.92 9.02 -5.03
CA SER A 82 8.72 8.81 -6.24
C SER A 82 10.17 9.31 -6.13
N HIS A 83 10.56 9.81 -4.96
CA HIS A 83 11.91 10.31 -4.71
C HIS A 83 12.77 9.27 -3.97
N PRO A 84 13.91 8.82 -4.53
CA PRO A 84 14.77 7.81 -3.89
C PRO A 84 15.25 8.17 -2.48
N GLN A 85 15.45 9.47 -2.19
CA GLN A 85 15.83 9.95 -0.87
C GLN A 85 14.75 9.68 0.19
N SER A 86 13.47 9.72 -0.15
CA SER A 86 12.39 9.40 0.78
C SER A 86 12.41 7.91 1.18
N VAL A 87 12.67 7.04 0.22
CA VAL A 87 12.84 5.60 0.46
C VAL A 87 14.05 5.33 1.37
N ASN A 88 15.19 5.98 1.08
CA ASN A 88 16.40 5.84 1.89
C ASN A 88 16.19 6.35 3.32
N ALA A 89 15.53 7.50 3.50
CA ALA A 89 15.24 8.06 4.82
C ALA A 89 14.35 7.11 5.64
N LEU A 90 13.31 6.58 5.03
CA LEU A 90 12.38 5.67 5.70
C LEU A 90 13.06 4.34 6.10
N PHE A 91 13.85 3.73 5.22
CA PHE A 91 14.59 2.51 5.55
C PHE A 91 15.64 2.75 6.63
N THR A 92 16.34 3.89 6.59
CA THR A 92 17.35 4.25 7.59
C THR A 92 16.73 4.34 8.99
N GLU A 93 15.59 5.04 9.11
CA GLU A 93 14.90 5.18 10.39
C GLU A 93 14.30 3.84 10.86
N ALA A 94 13.67 3.08 9.97
CA ALA A 94 13.11 1.77 10.31
C ALA A 94 14.20 0.80 10.80
N GLN A 95 15.40 0.83 10.20
CA GLN A 95 16.54 0.04 10.66
C GLN A 95 17.02 0.50 12.06
N ALA A 96 17.15 1.79 12.27
CA ALA A 96 17.58 2.35 13.56
C ALA A 96 16.62 1.97 14.69
N GLN A 97 15.31 1.97 14.44
CA GLN A 97 14.27 1.59 15.38
C GLN A 97 13.96 0.07 15.39
N ARG A 98 14.63 -0.72 14.54
CA ARG A 98 14.44 -2.16 14.39
C ARG A 98 13.00 -2.56 14.03
N LEU A 99 12.28 -1.71 13.34
CA LEU A 99 10.95 -1.98 12.78
C LEU A 99 11.09 -2.93 11.59
N ARG A 100 10.20 -3.93 11.48
CA ARG A 100 10.05 -4.66 10.23
C ARG A 100 9.28 -3.79 9.25
N LEU A 101 9.97 -3.32 8.21
CA LEU A 101 9.37 -2.43 7.23
C LEU A 101 9.63 -2.93 5.82
N ILE A 102 8.58 -2.88 5.00
CA ILE A 102 8.63 -3.19 3.59
C ILE A 102 8.19 -1.95 2.84
N THR A 103 9.01 -1.44 1.93
CA THR A 103 8.70 -0.24 1.13
C THR A 103 9.47 -0.25 -0.18
N GLY A 104 9.19 0.69 -1.06
CA GLY A 104 9.90 0.87 -2.31
C GLY A 104 9.65 2.22 -2.96
N LEU A 105 10.37 2.48 -4.04
CA LEU A 105 10.21 3.69 -4.85
C LEU A 105 8.85 3.66 -5.54
N CYS A 106 8.06 4.70 -5.34
CA CYS A 106 6.78 4.85 -5.99
C CYS A 106 6.99 5.11 -7.49
N LEU A 107 6.44 4.22 -8.32
CA LEU A 107 6.57 4.30 -9.78
C LEU A 107 5.38 5.08 -10.36
N MET A 108 5.69 6.21 -10.96
CA MET A 108 4.76 7.09 -11.66
C MET A 108 5.51 7.77 -12.81
N ASP A 109 5.23 7.42 -14.06
CA ASP A 109 5.85 8.03 -15.25
C ASP A 109 4.85 8.75 -16.15
N ARG A 110 3.56 8.78 -15.76
CA ARG A 110 2.50 9.56 -16.42
C ARG A 110 1.43 9.98 -15.42
N HIS A 111 0.56 10.91 -15.80
CA HIS A 111 -0.67 11.32 -15.10
C HIS A 111 -0.48 11.68 -13.62
N ALA A 112 0.70 12.19 -13.27
CA ALA A 112 0.99 12.77 -11.96
C ALA A 112 1.58 14.17 -12.14
N PRO A 113 1.58 15.02 -11.11
CA PRO A 113 2.27 16.30 -11.17
C PRO A 113 3.75 16.12 -11.52
N GLY A 114 4.30 17.05 -12.31
CA GLY A 114 5.67 16.94 -12.85
C GLY A 114 6.74 16.68 -11.80
N ASP A 115 6.58 17.25 -10.58
CA ASP A 115 7.51 17.06 -9.47
C ASP A 115 7.44 15.65 -8.83
N LEU A 116 6.38 14.90 -9.11
CA LEU A 116 6.17 13.52 -8.66
C LEU A 116 6.36 12.49 -9.77
N LEU A 117 6.45 12.91 -11.03
CA LEU A 117 6.81 11.98 -12.09
C LEU A 117 8.26 11.53 -11.90
N ASN A 118 8.51 10.26 -12.11
CA ASN A 118 9.86 9.73 -12.15
C ASN A 118 10.65 10.45 -13.24
N GLN A 119 11.74 11.10 -12.86
CA GLN A 119 12.52 11.96 -13.74
C GLN A 119 13.58 11.17 -14.49
N GLY A 120 13.78 11.52 -15.76
CA GLY A 120 14.88 11.00 -16.53
C GLY A 120 16.24 11.57 -16.11
N GLN A 121 17.31 10.87 -16.42
CA GLN A 121 18.68 11.33 -16.20
C GLN A 121 19.55 11.13 -17.43
N GLY A 122 20.16 12.19 -17.90
CA GLY A 122 20.98 12.17 -19.11
C GLY A 122 20.15 11.85 -20.35
N LYS A 123 20.40 10.69 -20.98
CA LYS A 123 19.64 10.21 -22.14
C LYS A 123 18.50 9.24 -21.78
N ARG A 124 18.35 8.89 -20.51
CA ARG A 124 17.33 7.96 -20.03
C ARG A 124 16.01 8.69 -19.82
N SER A 125 14.92 8.02 -20.16
CA SER A 125 13.57 8.44 -19.79
C SER A 125 13.32 8.28 -18.28
N GLY A 126 12.24 8.88 -17.77
CA GLY A 126 11.81 8.67 -16.37
C GLY A 126 11.51 7.21 -16.06
N THR A 127 10.91 6.51 -17.02
CA THR A 127 10.66 5.06 -16.91
C THR A 127 11.95 4.27 -16.69
N GLU A 128 12.94 4.45 -17.60
CA GLU A 128 14.22 3.73 -17.51
C GLU A 128 14.98 4.06 -16.22
N GLN A 129 14.99 5.34 -15.84
CA GLN A 129 15.70 5.79 -14.64
C GLN A 129 15.04 5.22 -13.37
N SER A 130 13.71 5.26 -13.26
CA SER A 130 12.99 4.74 -12.09
C SER A 130 13.16 3.23 -11.89
N LEU A 131 13.23 2.47 -12.98
CA LEU A 131 13.49 1.03 -12.91
C LEU A 131 14.92 0.72 -12.46
N LEU A 132 15.92 1.49 -12.93
CA LEU A 132 17.30 1.38 -12.45
C LEU A 132 17.43 1.77 -10.97
N GLU A 133 16.76 2.83 -10.53
CA GLU A 133 16.74 3.26 -9.13
C GLU A 133 16.04 2.22 -8.25
N THR A 134 14.94 1.64 -8.73
CA THR A 134 14.25 0.53 -8.06
C THR A 134 15.21 -0.64 -7.86
N GLU A 135 15.93 -1.05 -8.89
CA GLU A 135 16.89 -2.15 -8.80
C GLU A 135 18.04 -1.83 -7.84
N ALA A 136 18.60 -0.63 -7.89
CA ALA A 136 19.65 -0.20 -6.97
C ALA A 136 19.17 -0.19 -5.51
N LEU A 137 17.92 0.23 -5.26
CA LEU A 137 17.32 0.21 -3.92
C LEU A 137 17.01 -1.20 -3.44
N ILE A 138 16.59 -2.12 -4.32
CA ILE A 138 16.46 -3.55 -4.00
C ILE A 138 17.81 -4.09 -3.51
N GLN A 139 18.87 -3.90 -4.29
CA GLN A 139 20.21 -4.37 -3.96
C GLN A 139 20.76 -3.78 -2.65
N ARG A 140 20.37 -2.56 -2.34
CA ARG A 140 20.82 -1.86 -1.13
C ARG A 140 20.08 -2.31 0.13
N TRP A 141 18.76 -2.52 0.06
CA TRP A 141 17.91 -2.60 1.25
C TRP A 141 17.19 -3.93 1.45
N HIS A 142 16.93 -4.68 0.37
CA HIS A 142 16.17 -5.92 0.50
C HIS A 142 16.96 -6.96 1.29
N GLY A 143 16.31 -7.51 2.34
CA GLY A 143 16.95 -8.52 3.20
C GLY A 143 17.96 -7.98 4.21
N VAL A 144 18.14 -6.67 4.31
CA VAL A 144 18.97 -6.05 5.33
C VAL A 144 18.22 -6.03 6.65
N ASP A 145 18.72 -6.72 7.67
CA ASP A 145 18.09 -6.84 9.00
C ASP A 145 16.62 -7.30 8.89
N ARG A 146 15.68 -6.42 9.19
CA ARG A 146 14.22 -6.68 9.11
C ARG A 146 13.55 -6.02 7.91
N LEU A 147 14.32 -5.43 7.02
CA LEU A 147 13.81 -4.64 5.89
C LEU A 147 13.49 -5.53 4.70
N GLY A 148 12.44 -5.18 3.98
CA GLY A 148 12.04 -5.78 2.72
C GLY A 148 11.78 -4.71 1.68
N TYR A 149 12.09 -4.98 0.43
CA TYR A 149 11.73 -4.09 -0.67
C TYR A 149 10.42 -4.52 -1.32
N ALA A 150 9.61 -3.53 -1.75
CA ALA A 150 8.43 -3.75 -2.58
C ALA A 150 8.55 -2.98 -3.89
N ILE A 151 8.40 -3.65 -5.01
CA ILE A 151 8.19 -3.00 -6.31
C ILE A 151 6.83 -2.34 -6.26
N THR A 152 6.78 -1.01 -6.46
CA THR A 152 5.65 -0.18 -6.06
C THR A 152 5.12 0.69 -7.21
N PRO A 153 4.45 0.15 -8.24
CA PRO A 153 3.58 0.98 -9.07
C PRO A 153 2.52 1.63 -8.18
N ARG A 154 2.37 2.96 -8.24
CA ARG A 154 1.37 3.61 -7.36
C ARG A 154 -0.02 3.05 -7.61
N PHE A 155 -0.46 3.14 -8.83
CA PHE A 155 -1.65 2.49 -9.37
C PHE A 155 -1.57 2.53 -10.90
N ALA A 156 -2.26 1.64 -11.61
CA ALA A 156 -2.06 1.47 -13.05
C ALA A 156 -2.20 2.77 -13.88
N PRO A 157 -3.14 3.70 -13.60
CA PRO A 157 -3.25 4.94 -14.36
C PRO A 157 -1.99 5.83 -14.37
N THR A 158 -1.17 5.78 -13.33
CA THR A 158 0.07 6.60 -13.27
C THR A 158 1.32 5.92 -13.82
N SER A 159 1.19 4.70 -14.34
CA SER A 159 2.30 3.99 -14.98
C SER A 159 2.00 3.68 -16.43
N THR A 160 2.96 3.91 -17.32
CA THR A 160 2.87 3.45 -18.70
C THR A 160 3.01 1.92 -18.77
N GLU A 161 2.60 1.32 -19.90
CA GLU A 161 2.84 -0.11 -20.16
C GLU A 161 4.33 -0.46 -20.04
N ALA A 162 5.22 0.43 -20.51
CA ALA A 162 6.66 0.24 -20.43
C ALA A 162 7.14 0.17 -18.97
N GLN A 163 6.62 1.03 -18.09
CA GLN A 163 6.97 1.01 -16.67
C GLN A 163 6.40 -0.22 -15.96
N LEU A 164 5.14 -0.59 -16.22
CA LEU A 164 4.55 -1.82 -15.66
C LEU A 164 5.27 -3.08 -16.13
N ARG A 165 5.65 -3.15 -17.39
CA ARG A 165 6.44 -4.27 -17.95
C ARG A 165 7.81 -4.37 -17.28
N GLY A 166 8.53 -3.26 -17.17
CA GLY A 166 9.81 -3.23 -16.47
C GLY A 166 9.69 -3.58 -14.98
N ALA A 167 8.60 -3.18 -14.32
CA ALA A 167 8.30 -3.60 -12.95
C ALA A 167 8.07 -5.13 -12.86
N GLY A 168 7.36 -5.73 -13.83
CA GLY A 168 7.20 -7.18 -13.94
C GLY A 168 8.52 -7.90 -14.19
N ASP A 169 9.37 -7.37 -15.06
CA ASP A 169 10.71 -7.93 -15.33
C ASP A 169 11.58 -7.92 -14.06
N LEU A 170 11.54 -6.84 -13.29
CA LEU A 170 12.21 -6.76 -11.99
C LEU A 170 11.60 -7.76 -10.99
N ALA A 171 10.29 -7.91 -10.96
CA ALA A 171 9.62 -8.88 -10.13
C ALA A 171 10.05 -10.33 -10.47
N ALA A 172 10.19 -10.66 -11.75
CA ALA A 172 10.69 -11.95 -12.20
C ALA A 172 12.18 -12.16 -11.84
N LYS A 173 13.00 -11.10 -11.92
CA LYS A 173 14.42 -11.14 -11.58
C LYS A 173 14.68 -11.29 -10.07
N TYR A 174 13.78 -10.74 -9.23
CA TYR A 174 13.88 -10.76 -7.77
C TYR A 174 12.63 -11.44 -7.18
N PRO A 175 12.53 -12.77 -7.19
CA PRO A 175 11.31 -13.50 -6.83
C PRO A 175 10.92 -13.40 -5.36
N ASP A 176 11.84 -13.02 -4.48
CA ASP A 176 11.63 -12.85 -3.04
C ASP A 176 11.22 -11.40 -2.64
N VAL A 177 11.31 -10.44 -3.57
CA VAL A 177 10.88 -9.06 -3.38
C VAL A 177 9.35 -8.98 -3.40
N TRP A 178 8.78 -8.11 -2.57
CA TRP A 178 7.35 -7.84 -2.52
C TRP A 178 6.89 -6.98 -3.70
N ILE A 179 5.59 -7.00 -3.96
CA ILE A 179 4.91 -6.10 -4.88
C ILE A 179 3.79 -5.42 -4.11
N GLN A 180 3.57 -4.13 -4.32
CA GLN A 180 2.41 -3.43 -3.78
C GLN A 180 1.87 -2.43 -4.79
N SER A 181 0.56 -2.24 -4.79
CA SER A 181 -0.13 -1.25 -5.59
C SER A 181 -1.54 -0.99 -5.05
N HIS A 182 -2.26 -0.02 -5.62
CA HIS A 182 -3.69 0.20 -5.40
C HIS A 182 -4.49 -0.44 -6.54
N VAL A 183 -5.67 -0.94 -6.24
CA VAL A 183 -6.55 -1.51 -7.27
C VAL A 183 -8.02 -1.43 -6.88
N ALA A 184 -8.84 -1.02 -7.83
CA ALA A 184 -10.31 -1.07 -7.76
C ALA A 184 -10.89 -0.45 -6.47
N GLU A 185 -10.32 0.70 -6.07
CA GLU A 185 -10.78 1.46 -4.91
C GLU A 185 -12.02 2.30 -5.25
N ASN A 186 -11.98 3.02 -6.39
CA ASN A 186 -13.00 3.98 -6.77
C ASN A 186 -13.47 3.71 -8.21
N LYS A 187 -14.76 3.96 -8.50
CA LYS A 187 -15.33 3.68 -9.83
C LYS A 187 -14.76 4.56 -10.94
N ASP A 188 -14.45 5.83 -10.63
CA ASP A 188 -13.84 6.73 -11.61
C ASP A 188 -12.40 6.29 -11.93
N GLU A 189 -11.67 5.82 -10.93
CA GLU A 189 -10.34 5.21 -11.08
C GLU A 189 -10.40 3.95 -11.95
N ILE A 190 -11.40 3.09 -11.74
CA ILE A 190 -11.61 1.87 -12.54
C ILE A 190 -11.87 2.22 -14.00
N ALA A 191 -12.81 3.14 -14.25
CA ALA A 191 -13.12 3.58 -15.61
C ALA A 191 -11.89 4.17 -16.32
N TRP A 192 -11.09 4.92 -15.60
CA TRP A 192 -9.83 5.47 -16.11
C TRP A 192 -8.79 4.38 -16.43
N ALA A 193 -8.66 3.37 -15.57
CA ALA A 193 -7.78 2.23 -15.84
C ALA A 193 -8.24 1.41 -17.05
N GLU A 194 -9.56 1.19 -17.21
CA GLU A 194 -10.14 0.50 -18.36
C GLU A 194 -9.91 1.27 -19.68
N GLU A 195 -10.02 2.60 -19.66
CA GLU A 195 -9.70 3.44 -20.82
C GLU A 195 -8.23 3.33 -21.24
N LEU A 196 -7.33 3.31 -20.26
CA LEU A 196 -5.89 3.28 -20.51
C LEU A 196 -5.35 1.89 -20.90
N PHE A 197 -6.05 0.82 -20.48
CA PHE A 197 -5.64 -0.57 -20.71
C PHE A 197 -6.79 -1.41 -21.29
N PRO A 198 -7.33 -1.04 -22.46
CA PRO A 198 -8.54 -1.66 -23.02
C PRO A 198 -8.37 -3.14 -23.41
N PHE A 199 -7.15 -3.64 -23.42
CA PHE A 199 -6.85 -5.05 -23.65
C PHE A 199 -7.04 -5.93 -22.41
N SER A 200 -7.15 -5.34 -21.21
CA SER A 200 -7.33 -6.07 -19.95
C SER A 200 -8.82 -6.29 -19.68
N ARG A 201 -9.13 -7.47 -19.16
CA ARG A 201 -10.51 -7.81 -18.75
C ARG A 201 -11.01 -6.91 -17.61
N SER A 202 -10.12 -6.58 -16.68
CA SER A 202 -10.41 -5.74 -15.52
C SER A 202 -9.16 -4.97 -15.10
N TYR A 203 -9.33 -4.05 -14.16
CA TYR A 203 -8.22 -3.32 -13.58
C TYR A 203 -7.16 -4.26 -12.97
N LEU A 204 -7.58 -5.26 -12.19
CA LEU A 204 -6.65 -6.25 -11.61
C LEU A 204 -5.92 -7.06 -12.70
N ALA A 205 -6.63 -7.43 -13.76
CA ALA A 205 -6.04 -8.18 -14.88
C ALA A 205 -4.94 -7.40 -15.60
N THR A 206 -4.89 -6.07 -15.49
CA THR A 206 -3.78 -5.28 -15.99
C THR A 206 -2.47 -5.63 -15.27
N TYR A 207 -2.49 -5.79 -13.96
CA TYR A 207 -1.31 -6.22 -13.21
C TYR A 207 -0.88 -7.65 -13.55
N ASP A 208 -1.84 -8.55 -13.76
CA ASP A 208 -1.56 -9.91 -14.21
C ASP A 208 -0.89 -9.95 -15.59
N HIS A 209 -1.37 -9.14 -16.53
CA HIS A 209 -0.79 -9.00 -17.87
C HIS A 209 0.70 -8.62 -17.84
N PHE A 210 1.11 -7.83 -16.87
CA PHE A 210 2.49 -7.40 -16.70
C PHE A 210 3.31 -8.26 -15.72
N GLY A 211 2.79 -9.43 -15.28
CA GLY A 211 3.52 -10.36 -14.41
C GLY A 211 3.67 -9.88 -12.96
N LEU A 212 2.77 -9.02 -12.50
CA LEU A 212 2.80 -8.46 -11.15
C LEU A 212 1.90 -9.22 -10.16
N MET A 213 1.18 -10.27 -10.60
CA MET A 213 0.33 -11.09 -9.75
C MET A 213 1.07 -12.36 -9.29
N ARG A 214 1.31 -12.48 -7.97
CA ARG A 214 1.97 -13.65 -7.36
C ARG A 214 1.77 -13.64 -5.84
N ASP A 215 2.24 -14.69 -5.17
CA ASP A 215 2.49 -14.62 -3.73
C ASP A 215 3.44 -13.43 -3.42
N ARG A 216 3.34 -12.79 -2.28
CA ARG A 216 4.01 -11.52 -1.93
C ARG A 216 3.58 -10.30 -2.76
N ALA A 217 2.51 -10.39 -3.56
CA ALA A 217 1.86 -9.22 -4.14
C ALA A 217 0.69 -8.79 -3.25
N ILE A 218 0.69 -7.53 -2.82
CA ILE A 218 -0.33 -6.96 -1.93
C ILE A 218 -0.98 -5.77 -2.61
N TYR A 219 -2.29 -5.86 -2.78
CA TYR A 219 -3.09 -4.82 -3.44
C TYR A 219 -4.01 -4.15 -2.44
N ALA A 220 -3.94 -2.83 -2.36
CA ALA A 220 -4.79 -2.05 -1.47
C ALA A 220 -6.21 -1.92 -2.01
N HIS A 221 -7.16 -1.87 -1.10
CA HIS A 221 -8.60 -1.68 -1.25
C HIS A 221 -9.36 -2.86 -1.82
N CYS A 222 -9.20 -3.23 -3.08
CA CYS A 222 -9.88 -4.37 -3.73
C CYS A 222 -11.41 -4.34 -3.58
N ILE A 223 -12.03 -3.16 -3.55
CA ILE A 223 -13.45 -2.98 -3.19
C ILE A 223 -14.38 -3.51 -4.29
N HIS A 224 -14.08 -3.11 -5.53
CA HIS A 224 -14.96 -3.36 -6.67
C HIS A 224 -14.54 -4.56 -7.51
N PHE A 225 -14.18 -5.66 -6.86
CA PHE A 225 -13.83 -6.91 -7.52
C PHE A 225 -15.05 -7.73 -7.93
N ASP A 226 -15.01 -8.32 -9.11
CA ASP A 226 -15.90 -9.41 -9.49
C ASP A 226 -15.36 -10.78 -9.03
N ASP A 227 -16.11 -11.86 -9.30
CA ASP A 227 -15.70 -13.21 -8.89
C ASP A 227 -14.45 -13.72 -9.65
N ASN A 228 -14.19 -13.22 -10.86
CA ASN A 228 -12.97 -13.57 -11.60
C ASN A 228 -11.74 -12.87 -11.00
N ASP A 229 -11.87 -11.62 -10.53
CA ASP A 229 -10.80 -10.93 -9.83
C ASP A 229 -10.46 -11.64 -8.51
N ARG A 230 -11.48 -12.05 -7.75
CA ARG A 230 -11.30 -12.85 -6.52
C ARG A 230 -10.63 -14.19 -6.81
N ALA A 231 -11.03 -14.87 -7.89
CA ALA A 231 -10.41 -16.12 -8.32
C ALA A 231 -8.94 -15.92 -8.74
N LEU A 232 -8.61 -14.80 -9.40
CA LEU A 232 -7.24 -14.44 -9.76
C LEU A 232 -6.37 -14.20 -8.52
N MET A 233 -6.86 -13.45 -7.52
CA MET A 233 -6.18 -13.25 -6.24
C MET A 233 -5.86 -14.60 -5.57
N ARG A 234 -6.84 -15.51 -5.50
CA ARG A 234 -6.65 -16.83 -4.92
C ARG A 234 -5.62 -17.66 -5.69
N SER A 235 -5.72 -17.71 -7.01
CA SER A 235 -4.88 -18.59 -7.84
C SER A 235 -3.41 -18.17 -7.86
N THR A 236 -3.15 -16.87 -7.71
CA THR A 236 -1.80 -16.30 -7.69
C THR A 236 -1.19 -16.23 -6.28
N GLY A 237 -2.01 -16.37 -5.24
CA GLY A 237 -1.58 -16.19 -3.86
C GLY A 237 -1.40 -14.72 -3.45
N ALA A 238 -1.81 -13.77 -4.29
CA ALA A 238 -1.84 -12.36 -3.93
C ALA A 238 -2.85 -12.07 -2.82
N ALA A 239 -2.61 -11.02 -2.03
CA ALA A 239 -3.46 -10.66 -0.89
C ALA A 239 -4.00 -9.22 -1.01
N ALA A 240 -5.17 -9.00 -0.42
CA ALA A 240 -5.74 -7.66 -0.30
C ALA A 240 -5.35 -6.98 1.02
N ALA A 241 -4.96 -5.72 0.94
CA ALA A 241 -4.84 -4.83 2.10
C ALA A 241 -6.15 -4.03 2.23
N VAL A 242 -6.96 -4.41 3.21
CA VAL A 242 -8.29 -3.83 3.41
C VAL A 242 -8.19 -2.61 4.31
N SER A 243 -8.55 -1.45 3.78
CA SER A 243 -8.40 -0.15 4.43
C SER A 243 -9.75 0.48 4.80
N PRO A 244 -10.49 -0.07 5.77
CA PRO A 244 -11.90 0.29 5.98
C PRO A 244 -12.09 1.75 6.38
N THR A 245 -11.18 2.35 7.14
CA THR A 245 -11.28 3.76 7.53
C THR A 245 -11.15 4.71 6.36
N SER A 246 -10.20 4.44 5.45
CA SER A 246 -10.01 5.20 4.21
C SER A 246 -11.17 5.01 3.25
N ASN A 247 -11.57 3.76 3.02
CA ASN A 247 -12.68 3.43 2.13
C ASN A 247 -13.97 4.18 2.52
N LEU A 248 -14.22 4.30 3.83
CA LEU A 248 -15.37 5.03 4.37
C LEU A 248 -15.17 6.54 4.27
N PHE A 249 -14.00 7.05 4.64
CA PHE A 249 -13.72 8.48 4.68
C PHE A 249 -13.75 9.12 3.29
N LEU A 250 -13.20 8.43 2.28
CA LEU A 250 -13.18 8.88 0.89
C LEU A 250 -14.45 8.49 0.10
N GLY A 251 -15.35 7.72 0.72
CA GLY A 251 -16.60 7.28 0.07
C GLY A 251 -16.38 6.25 -1.03
N SER A 252 -15.29 5.50 -0.99
CA SER A 252 -14.90 4.51 -2.01
C SER A 252 -15.82 3.29 -2.03
N GLY A 253 -16.34 2.87 -0.86
CA GLY A 253 -17.25 1.73 -0.73
C GLY A 253 -16.87 0.76 0.37
N PHE A 254 -17.47 -0.44 0.32
CA PHE A 254 -17.26 -1.50 1.31
C PHE A 254 -16.53 -2.69 0.69
N PHE A 255 -15.47 -3.14 1.34
CA PHE A 255 -14.82 -4.39 0.96
C PHE A 255 -15.77 -5.58 1.18
N ASP A 256 -15.85 -6.48 0.21
CA ASP A 256 -16.72 -7.68 0.25
C ASP A 256 -16.03 -8.84 0.97
N TYR A 257 -16.06 -8.82 2.31
CA TYR A 257 -15.51 -9.89 3.14
C TYR A 257 -16.14 -11.26 2.82
N ALA A 258 -17.46 -11.30 2.64
CA ALA A 258 -18.15 -12.55 2.35
C ALA A 258 -17.75 -13.14 0.99
N GLY A 259 -17.53 -12.30 -0.02
CA GLY A 259 -17.02 -12.73 -1.32
C GLY A 259 -15.58 -13.23 -1.23
N ALA A 260 -14.73 -12.55 -0.45
CA ALA A 260 -13.36 -12.97 -0.21
C ALA A 260 -13.29 -14.35 0.49
N ASP A 261 -14.06 -14.53 1.56
CA ASP A 261 -14.14 -15.80 2.31
C ASP A 261 -14.69 -16.93 1.47
N ARG A 262 -15.74 -16.68 0.68
CA ARG A 262 -16.35 -17.67 -0.21
C ARG A 262 -15.35 -18.24 -1.22
N VAL A 263 -14.54 -17.35 -1.81
CA VAL A 263 -13.51 -17.75 -2.78
C VAL A 263 -12.26 -18.25 -2.05
N GLY A 264 -11.95 -17.72 -0.88
CA GLY A 264 -10.81 -18.08 -0.04
C GLY A 264 -9.51 -17.47 -0.54
N PHE A 265 -9.51 -16.20 -0.95
CA PHE A 265 -8.28 -15.46 -1.14
C PHE A 265 -7.87 -14.72 0.15
N GLN A 266 -6.57 -14.43 0.28
CA GLN A 266 -6.04 -13.84 1.50
C GLN A 266 -6.29 -12.33 1.56
N TYR A 267 -6.60 -11.83 2.74
CA TYR A 267 -6.68 -10.41 3.02
C TYR A 267 -6.24 -10.12 4.46
N GLY A 268 -5.91 -8.88 4.73
CA GLY A 268 -5.62 -8.39 6.07
C GLY A 268 -5.89 -6.89 6.17
N LEU A 269 -5.85 -6.37 7.40
CA LEU A 269 -6.22 -4.99 7.66
C LEU A 269 -5.06 -4.02 7.42
N ALA A 270 -5.42 -2.81 7.03
CA ALA A 270 -4.50 -1.72 6.75
C ALA A 270 -5.09 -0.39 7.24
N SER A 271 -4.24 0.50 7.73
CA SER A 271 -4.65 1.82 8.18
C SER A 271 -4.89 2.79 7.02
N ASP A 272 -4.07 2.66 6.00
CA ASP A 272 -4.03 3.60 4.86
C ASP A 272 -3.96 5.07 5.28
N VAL A 273 -3.16 5.38 6.29
CA VAL A 273 -2.85 6.77 6.62
C VAL A 273 -2.16 7.40 5.40
N GLY A 274 -2.65 8.52 4.80
CA GLY A 274 -3.58 9.57 5.26
C GLY A 274 -5.01 9.53 4.72
N GLY A 275 -5.42 8.74 3.70
CA GLY A 275 -6.83 8.52 3.41
C GLY A 275 -7.53 7.85 4.59
N GLY A 276 -6.86 6.93 5.25
CA GLY A 276 -7.25 6.43 6.56
C GLY A 276 -6.99 7.45 7.68
N THR A 277 -7.88 7.46 8.66
CA THR A 277 -8.02 8.56 9.62
C THR A 277 -7.26 8.36 10.93
N SER A 278 -6.52 7.25 11.08
CA SER A 278 -5.81 6.94 12.34
C SER A 278 -4.70 5.92 12.14
N PHE A 279 -3.60 6.08 12.87
CA PHE A 279 -2.56 5.06 13.02
C PHE A 279 -2.98 3.88 13.91
N SER A 280 -4.10 3.99 14.63
CA SER A 280 -4.51 2.96 15.59
C SER A 280 -5.11 1.72 14.89
N PRO A 281 -4.50 0.53 15.03
CA PRO A 281 -5.08 -0.71 14.51
C PRO A 281 -6.44 -1.02 15.13
N PHE A 282 -6.69 -0.61 16.37
CA PHE A 282 -8.01 -0.77 17.01
C PHE A 282 -9.10 0.04 16.29
N HIS A 283 -8.76 1.24 15.81
CA HIS A 283 -9.68 2.03 15.01
C HIS A 283 -9.99 1.36 13.68
N THR A 284 -8.96 0.84 13.03
CA THR A 284 -9.09 0.06 11.78
C THR A 284 -9.95 -1.20 11.98
N MET A 285 -9.69 -1.97 13.04
CA MET A 285 -10.49 -3.17 13.38
C MET A 285 -11.94 -2.83 13.67
N LEU A 286 -12.21 -1.73 14.39
CA LEU A 286 -13.58 -1.29 14.66
C LEU A 286 -14.32 -0.92 13.37
N ALA A 287 -13.67 -0.19 12.46
CA ALA A 287 -14.24 0.14 11.16
C ALA A 287 -14.49 -1.12 10.32
N ALA A 288 -13.55 -2.07 10.30
CA ALA A 288 -13.73 -3.37 9.63
C ALA A 288 -14.94 -4.12 10.18
N TYR A 289 -15.10 -4.15 11.51
CA TYR A 289 -16.26 -4.78 12.14
C TYR A 289 -17.58 -4.13 11.69
N TYR A 290 -17.65 -2.81 11.66
CA TYR A 290 -18.88 -2.11 11.22
C TYR A 290 -19.17 -2.36 9.74
N VAL A 291 -18.16 -2.34 8.89
CA VAL A 291 -18.31 -2.67 7.46
C VAL A 291 -18.77 -4.12 7.28
N GLY A 292 -18.17 -5.07 7.98
CA GLY A 292 -18.57 -6.47 7.92
C GLY A 292 -20.00 -6.70 8.42
N ARG A 293 -20.41 -6.02 9.48
CA ARG A 293 -21.75 -6.14 10.07
C ARG A 293 -22.82 -5.43 9.25
N GLU A 294 -22.63 -4.16 8.95
CA GLU A 294 -23.69 -3.32 8.34
C GLU A 294 -23.58 -3.29 6.82
N GLY A 295 -22.37 -3.19 6.27
CA GLY A 295 -22.13 -3.21 4.82
C GLY A 295 -22.41 -4.57 4.18
N GLN A 296 -22.24 -5.64 4.93
CA GLN A 296 -22.36 -7.03 4.46
C GLN A 296 -23.49 -7.82 5.15
N THR A 297 -24.29 -7.22 6.01
CA THR A 297 -25.35 -7.91 6.77
C THR A 297 -26.35 -8.65 5.89
N LYS A 298 -26.63 -8.11 4.70
CA LYS A 298 -27.53 -8.76 3.72
C LYS A 298 -26.97 -10.09 3.20
N GLN A 299 -25.68 -10.32 3.37
CA GLN A 299 -25.00 -11.57 3.01
C GLN A 299 -24.81 -12.51 4.20
N GLY A 300 -25.34 -12.11 5.38
CA GLY A 300 -25.29 -12.94 6.58
C GLY A 300 -23.92 -13.05 7.27
N LEU A 301 -22.97 -12.16 6.93
CA LEU A 301 -21.66 -12.17 7.53
C LEU A 301 -21.71 -11.80 9.02
N SER A 302 -21.08 -12.61 9.86
CA SER A 302 -20.94 -12.36 11.29
C SER A 302 -19.45 -12.43 11.67
N LEU A 303 -18.84 -11.27 11.85
CA LEU A 303 -17.46 -11.19 12.30
C LEU A 303 -17.37 -11.55 13.79
N SER A 304 -16.43 -12.42 14.11
CA SER A 304 -16.05 -12.76 15.50
C SER A 304 -14.66 -12.19 15.81
N PRO A 305 -14.23 -12.18 17.08
CA PRO A 305 -12.86 -11.77 17.42
C PRO A 305 -11.75 -12.62 16.78
N GLN A 306 -12.10 -13.80 16.27
CA GLN A 306 -11.17 -14.72 15.58
C GLN A 306 -11.10 -14.46 14.07
N HIS A 307 -11.98 -13.66 13.52
CA HIS A 307 -12.02 -13.28 12.11
C HIS A 307 -11.02 -12.18 11.83
#